data_f110d41da1fa367d169d73180200d868
#
_entry.id   f110d41da1fa367d169d73180200d868
#
_cell.length_a   1.000
_cell.length_b   1.000
_cell.length_c   1.000
_cell.angle_alpha   90.00
_cell.angle_beta   90.00
_cell.angle_gamma   90.00
#
_symmetry.space_group_name_H-M   'P 1'
#
loop_
_entity.id
_entity.type
_entity.pdbx_description
1 polymer ?
#
loop_
_entity_poly.entity_id
_entity_poly.type
_entity_poly.pdbx_seq_one_letter_code
_entity_poly.pdbx_strand_id
1 'polypeptide(L)'
;IAANGTAQNVQRTSQGIKYAAQGMNVSVEFYSPSIIRVYKTPGETASDKESLVVIKAPEQTPVSFGENGKNVTLSSQMIQVEVNPETGGIHFFDKLGQRLLTDKDYGTQFTPFNDAGVPSYNVRQAFLLDKDEVIYGLGQQQTGKVNQRNQKLFLRNQNMSICIPFIHSIKGYALYWDNSSPTTFLDNPQETSFDSEVGDCADYYFIYGGNADGVIAGVRDLTGQAPLYPLWTLGFWQCRERYKSPDELCEVVDKYRELKVPLDGIIQDWQYWGCNENWNSMKFQNPRYINKMGDPEYMKFLPNGEDKNADYGTPRIKSPKEMIDYVHKQNAHIMISVWASFGPWTEMYQKMDSLKALLHFETWPPKAGVKPYDPYNPAARDIYWEAMKKNIFDLGMDAWWLDSTEPDHMDIKDQDFNTQTYLGSFRRVHNAFPLMSNKGVYEHQRATTSDKRV
;
A
#
# COMPACT_ATOMS: atom_id res chain seq x y z
N ILE A 1 12.83 -28.04 -50.10
CA ILE A 1 13.56 -27.01 -49.37
C ILE A 1 12.51 -26.36 -48.48
N ALA A 2 12.39 -26.82 -47.22
CA ALA A 2 11.54 -26.21 -46.23
C ALA A 2 12.21 -24.93 -45.72
N ALA A 3 11.60 -23.80 -45.97
CA ALA A 3 12.00 -22.55 -45.35
C ALA A 3 11.69 -22.64 -43.85
N ASN A 4 12.71 -22.74 -43.04
CA ASN A 4 12.62 -22.54 -41.61
C ASN A 4 12.22 -21.09 -41.33
N GLY A 5 10.93 -20.86 -41.12
CA GLY A 5 10.41 -19.63 -40.59
C GLY A 5 10.57 -19.62 -39.07
N THR A 6 11.81 -19.55 -38.60
CA THR A 6 12.09 -19.33 -37.19
C THR A 6 11.73 -17.92 -36.81
N ALA A 7 11.17 -17.75 -35.63
CA ALA A 7 10.89 -16.46 -34.96
C ALA A 7 12.18 -15.60 -34.98
N GLN A 8 12.34 -14.78 -36.03
CA GLN A 8 13.59 -14.07 -36.36
C GLN A 8 13.96 -12.98 -35.32
N ASN A 9 13.17 -12.76 -34.26
CA ASN A 9 13.36 -11.68 -33.30
C ASN A 9 13.28 -12.07 -31.80
N VAL A 10 13.43 -13.37 -31.48
CA VAL A 10 13.42 -13.79 -30.04
C VAL A 10 14.87 -13.94 -29.58
N GLN A 11 15.25 -13.08 -28.64
CA GLN A 11 16.55 -13.12 -27.97
C GLN A 11 16.44 -13.92 -26.67
N ARG A 12 17.19 -14.99 -26.51
CA ARG A 12 17.33 -15.72 -25.24
C ARG A 12 18.26 -14.96 -24.31
N THR A 13 17.87 -14.92 -23.05
CA THR A 13 18.67 -14.40 -21.92
C THR A 13 19.03 -15.55 -20.98
N SER A 14 19.80 -15.30 -19.94
CA SER A 14 20.11 -16.31 -18.92
C SER A 14 18.88 -16.79 -18.15
N GLN A 15 17.82 -15.97 -18.05
CA GLN A 15 16.64 -16.21 -17.21
C GLN A 15 15.34 -16.24 -18.02
N GLY A 16 15.38 -16.04 -19.34
CA GLY A 16 14.16 -15.96 -20.13
C GLY A 16 14.36 -15.54 -21.57
N ILE A 17 13.43 -14.75 -22.10
CA ILE A 17 13.47 -14.24 -23.49
C ILE A 17 13.07 -12.76 -23.54
N LYS A 18 13.57 -12.10 -24.60
CA LYS A 18 13.11 -10.78 -25.05
C LYS A 18 12.71 -10.86 -26.52
N TYR A 19 11.63 -10.21 -26.89
CA TYR A 19 11.14 -10.17 -28.27
C TYR A 19 10.29 -8.95 -28.54
N ALA A 20 10.05 -8.64 -29.80
CA ALA A 20 9.10 -7.62 -30.22
C ALA A 20 7.81 -8.28 -30.72
N ALA A 21 6.65 -7.81 -30.26
CA ALA A 21 5.34 -8.25 -30.72
C ALA A 21 4.37 -7.08 -30.72
N GLN A 22 3.57 -6.94 -31.74
CA GLN A 22 2.49 -5.95 -31.84
C GLN A 22 2.95 -4.50 -31.54
N GLY A 23 4.14 -4.11 -31.98
CA GLY A 23 4.72 -2.78 -31.70
C GLY A 23 5.19 -2.58 -30.26
N MET A 24 5.32 -3.64 -29.50
CA MET A 24 5.80 -3.63 -28.11
C MET A 24 7.12 -4.42 -27.98
N ASN A 25 7.96 -4.03 -27.03
CA ASN A 25 9.02 -4.88 -26.51
C ASN A 25 8.49 -5.71 -25.35
N VAL A 26 8.72 -7.00 -25.37
CA VAL A 26 8.25 -7.96 -24.37
C VAL A 26 9.45 -8.69 -23.77
N SER A 27 9.50 -8.76 -22.44
CA SER A 27 10.42 -9.61 -21.69
C SER A 27 9.62 -10.59 -20.83
N VAL A 28 10.01 -11.87 -20.87
CA VAL A 28 9.48 -12.93 -20.01
C VAL A 28 10.67 -13.53 -19.27
N GLU A 29 10.71 -13.33 -17.96
CA GLU A 29 11.88 -13.63 -17.15
C GLU A 29 11.50 -14.42 -15.88
N PHE A 30 12.22 -15.50 -15.62
CA PHE A 30 12.11 -16.25 -14.37
C PHE A 30 12.81 -15.50 -13.23
N TYR A 31 12.06 -15.11 -12.20
CA TYR A 31 12.56 -14.57 -10.94
C TYR A 31 12.92 -15.67 -9.95
N SER A 32 12.30 -16.84 -10.10
CA SER A 32 12.61 -18.09 -9.41
C SER A 32 12.00 -19.25 -10.22
N PRO A 33 12.20 -20.52 -9.86
CA PRO A 33 11.54 -21.63 -10.55
C PRO A 33 10.01 -21.55 -10.61
N SER A 34 9.38 -20.76 -9.75
CA SER A 34 7.93 -20.62 -9.61
C SER A 34 7.38 -19.23 -9.85
N ILE A 35 8.25 -18.22 -10.08
CA ILE A 35 7.85 -16.82 -10.27
C ILE A 35 8.38 -16.32 -11.61
N ILE A 36 7.49 -15.77 -12.42
CA ILE A 36 7.82 -15.20 -13.73
C ILE A 36 7.36 -13.74 -13.77
N ARG A 37 8.24 -12.84 -14.18
CA ARG A 37 7.89 -11.49 -14.57
C ARG A 37 7.62 -11.42 -16.06
N VAL A 38 6.52 -10.79 -16.44
CA VAL A 38 6.23 -10.36 -17.80
C VAL A 38 6.22 -8.84 -17.83
N TYR A 39 7.07 -8.30 -18.68
CA TYR A 39 7.28 -6.86 -18.81
C TYR A 39 7.13 -6.44 -20.25
N LYS A 40 6.20 -5.53 -20.54
CA LYS A 40 5.88 -5.07 -21.89
C LYS A 40 5.93 -3.55 -21.92
N THR A 41 6.61 -2.98 -22.92
CA THR A 41 6.69 -1.52 -23.15
C THR A 41 6.26 -1.18 -24.57
N PRO A 42 5.64 0.00 -24.81
CA PRO A 42 5.31 0.43 -26.15
C PRO A 42 6.56 0.88 -26.91
N GLY A 43 6.64 0.54 -28.20
CA GLY A 43 7.70 0.98 -29.11
C GLY A 43 9.11 0.54 -28.70
N GLU A 44 10.09 1.37 -29.05
CA GLU A 44 11.51 1.13 -28.74
C GLU A 44 11.91 1.66 -27.36
N THR A 45 10.98 2.12 -26.55
CA THR A 45 11.27 2.71 -25.25
C THR A 45 11.75 1.61 -24.30
N ALA A 46 13.04 1.58 -24.01
CA ALA A 46 13.55 0.82 -22.89
C ALA A 46 13.21 1.60 -21.61
N SER A 47 12.26 1.11 -20.85
CA SER A 47 11.93 1.65 -19.54
C SER A 47 12.35 0.61 -18.52
N ASP A 48 13.36 0.92 -17.71
CA ASP A 48 13.66 0.14 -16.51
C ASP A 48 12.82 0.71 -15.37
N LYS A 49 11.62 0.16 -15.18
CA LYS A 49 10.77 0.51 -14.05
C LYS A 49 11.31 -0.15 -12.78
N GLU A 50 11.66 0.65 -11.81
CA GLU A 50 11.86 0.17 -10.44
C GLU A 50 10.50 -0.01 -9.76
N SER A 51 10.27 -1.21 -9.19
CA SER A 51 9.04 -1.49 -8.45
C SER A 51 9.10 -0.88 -7.06
N LEU A 52 8.00 -0.30 -6.60
CA LEU A 52 7.85 0.15 -5.21
C LEU A 52 7.51 -1.01 -4.26
N VAL A 53 7.07 -2.15 -4.80
CA VAL A 53 6.51 -3.29 -4.04
C VAL A 53 7.41 -4.52 -4.11
N VAL A 54 7.96 -4.81 -5.28
CA VAL A 54 8.77 -6.02 -5.51
C VAL A 54 10.21 -5.75 -5.10
N ILE A 55 10.69 -6.49 -4.12
CA ILE A 55 12.06 -6.38 -3.58
C ILE A 55 12.98 -7.52 -4.04
N LYS A 56 12.39 -8.61 -4.58
CA LYS A 56 13.15 -9.77 -5.05
C LYS A 56 13.93 -9.44 -6.30
N ALA A 57 15.22 -9.73 -6.29
CA ALA A 57 16.02 -9.80 -7.50
C ALA A 57 15.87 -11.18 -8.18
N PRO A 58 15.99 -11.28 -9.52
CA PRO A 58 15.95 -12.56 -10.21
C PRO A 58 17.01 -13.52 -9.68
N GLU A 59 16.61 -14.75 -9.37
CA GLU A 59 17.54 -15.84 -9.01
C GLU A 59 18.07 -16.53 -10.27
N GLN A 60 19.27 -17.08 -10.19
CA GLN A 60 19.75 -17.97 -11.25
C GLN A 60 18.88 -19.23 -11.30
N THR A 61 17.97 -19.28 -12.25
CA THR A 61 17.04 -20.39 -12.46
C THR A 61 17.44 -21.15 -13.72
N PRO A 62 17.67 -22.46 -13.66
CA PRO A 62 17.85 -23.27 -14.84
C PRO A 62 16.59 -23.24 -15.71
N VAL A 63 16.70 -22.67 -16.92
CA VAL A 63 15.60 -22.56 -17.87
C VAL A 63 15.95 -23.37 -19.11
N SER A 64 15.08 -24.30 -19.48
CA SER A 64 15.16 -25.00 -20.77
C SER A 64 14.29 -24.28 -21.80
N PHE A 65 14.76 -24.29 -23.04
CA PHE A 65 14.09 -23.63 -24.16
C PHE A 65 13.69 -24.67 -25.20
N GLY A 66 12.53 -24.49 -25.81
CA GLY A 66 12.00 -25.30 -26.87
C GLY A 66 11.14 -24.51 -27.84
N GLU A 67 10.56 -25.21 -28.82
CA GLU A 67 9.61 -24.63 -29.76
C GLU A 67 8.39 -25.56 -29.87
N ASN A 68 7.21 -24.96 -30.00
CA ASN A 68 5.95 -25.65 -30.23
C ASN A 68 5.21 -24.93 -31.36
N GLY A 69 5.44 -25.41 -32.62
CA GLY A 69 4.97 -24.73 -33.81
C GLY A 69 5.65 -23.37 -33.99
N LYS A 70 4.86 -22.30 -33.91
CA LYS A 70 5.37 -20.90 -33.96
C LYS A 70 5.71 -20.34 -32.56
N ASN A 71 5.35 -21.05 -31.51
CA ASN A 71 5.52 -20.58 -30.14
C ASN A 71 6.90 -21.01 -29.61
N VAL A 72 7.44 -20.13 -28.75
CA VAL A 72 8.66 -20.41 -27.99
C VAL A 72 8.26 -20.90 -26.59
N THR A 73 8.88 -22.00 -26.14
CA THR A 73 8.64 -22.55 -24.81
C THR A 73 9.83 -22.30 -23.89
N LEU A 74 9.53 -21.95 -22.64
CA LEU A 74 10.49 -21.81 -21.56
C LEU A 74 10.02 -22.68 -20.41
N SER A 75 10.91 -23.46 -19.80
CA SER A 75 10.52 -24.34 -18.70
C SER A 75 11.55 -24.30 -17.57
N SER A 76 11.06 -24.14 -16.36
CA SER A 76 11.77 -24.42 -15.11
C SER A 76 11.44 -25.82 -14.62
N GLN A 77 11.91 -26.16 -13.42
CA GLN A 77 11.49 -27.40 -12.75
C GLN A 77 10.02 -27.40 -12.29
N MET A 78 9.33 -26.25 -12.24
CA MET A 78 7.97 -26.10 -11.68
C MET A 78 6.92 -25.71 -12.72
N ILE A 79 7.25 -24.87 -13.65
CA ILE A 79 6.30 -24.28 -14.62
C ILE A 79 6.88 -24.25 -16.01
N GLN A 80 5.97 -24.32 -16.99
CA GLN A 80 6.28 -24.09 -18.40
C GLN A 80 5.51 -22.86 -18.88
N VAL A 81 6.18 -22.05 -19.69
CA VAL A 81 5.59 -20.91 -20.38
C VAL A 81 5.68 -21.12 -21.87
N GLU A 82 4.61 -20.85 -22.59
CA GLU A 82 4.55 -20.85 -24.03
C GLU A 82 4.20 -19.46 -24.52
N VAL A 83 5.04 -18.89 -25.34
CA VAL A 83 4.95 -17.52 -25.85
C VAL A 83 4.69 -17.53 -27.35
N ASN A 84 3.70 -16.77 -27.79
CA ASN A 84 3.46 -16.50 -29.20
C ASN A 84 4.07 -15.14 -29.59
N PRO A 85 5.21 -15.09 -30.29
CA PRO A 85 5.86 -13.83 -30.65
C PRO A 85 5.11 -13.00 -31.70
N GLU A 86 4.13 -13.57 -32.41
CA GLU A 86 3.31 -12.84 -33.38
C GLU A 86 2.18 -12.05 -32.69
N THR A 87 1.51 -12.66 -31.72
CA THR A 87 0.32 -12.09 -31.06
C THR A 87 0.62 -11.44 -29.70
N GLY A 88 1.79 -11.75 -29.13
CA GLY A 88 2.16 -11.35 -27.78
C GLY A 88 1.45 -12.13 -26.67
N GLY A 89 0.69 -13.18 -27.02
CA GLY A 89 0.01 -14.05 -26.06
C GLY A 89 0.99 -14.96 -25.31
N ILE A 90 0.70 -15.24 -24.05
CA ILE A 90 1.54 -16.06 -23.18
C ILE A 90 0.66 -17.06 -22.43
N HIS A 91 1.02 -18.32 -22.44
CA HIS A 91 0.32 -19.40 -21.75
C HIS A 91 1.19 -19.97 -20.64
N PHE A 92 0.64 -20.11 -19.46
CA PHE A 92 1.32 -20.67 -18.29
C PHE A 92 0.76 -22.06 -17.98
N PHE A 93 1.65 -23.02 -17.79
CA PHE A 93 1.31 -24.40 -17.49
C PHE A 93 2.08 -24.87 -16.26
N ASP A 94 1.51 -25.81 -15.53
CA ASP A 94 2.27 -26.61 -14.57
C ASP A 94 3.15 -27.63 -15.30
N LYS A 95 4.00 -28.33 -14.55
CA LYS A 95 4.88 -29.37 -15.10
C LYS A 95 4.15 -30.63 -15.62
N LEU A 96 2.85 -30.77 -15.34
CA LEU A 96 2.02 -31.84 -15.87
C LEU A 96 1.34 -31.44 -17.18
N GLY A 97 1.57 -30.20 -17.65
CA GLY A 97 0.95 -29.67 -18.87
C GLY A 97 -0.46 -29.14 -18.67
N GLN A 98 -0.94 -29.02 -17.42
CA GLN A 98 -2.22 -28.39 -17.13
C GLN A 98 -2.11 -26.87 -17.31
N ARG A 99 -2.97 -26.28 -18.14
CA ARG A 99 -3.00 -24.84 -18.34
C ARG A 99 -3.52 -24.13 -17.08
N LEU A 100 -2.73 -23.18 -16.60
CA LEU A 100 -3.04 -22.38 -15.41
C LEU A 100 -3.67 -21.04 -15.81
N LEU A 101 -2.96 -20.24 -16.61
CA LEU A 101 -3.39 -18.90 -17.02
C LEU A 101 -3.03 -18.67 -18.50
N THR A 102 -3.80 -17.84 -19.17
CA THR A 102 -3.50 -17.32 -20.51
C THR A 102 -3.47 -15.79 -20.47
N ASP A 103 -2.32 -15.18 -20.80
CA ASP A 103 -2.26 -13.80 -21.24
C ASP A 103 -2.86 -13.75 -22.64
N LYS A 104 -3.93 -12.98 -22.80
CA LYS A 104 -4.76 -13.01 -24.00
C LYS A 104 -3.99 -12.46 -25.21
N ASP A 105 -4.11 -13.14 -26.35
CA ASP A 105 -3.63 -12.65 -27.63
C ASP A 105 -4.17 -11.23 -27.89
N TYR A 106 -3.30 -10.29 -28.26
CA TYR A 106 -3.62 -8.88 -28.44
C TYR A 106 -4.24 -8.21 -27.21
N GLY A 107 -4.02 -8.78 -26.00
CA GLY A 107 -4.62 -8.36 -24.75
C GLY A 107 -3.98 -7.14 -24.11
N THR A 108 -2.78 -6.75 -24.55
CA THR A 108 -2.06 -5.58 -24.05
C THR A 108 -2.39 -4.35 -24.89
N GLN A 109 -2.70 -3.23 -24.24
CA GLN A 109 -2.99 -1.97 -24.91
C GLN A 109 -2.33 -0.80 -24.19
N PHE A 110 -1.74 0.10 -24.97
CA PHE A 110 -1.18 1.37 -24.51
C PHE A 110 -1.91 2.50 -25.22
N THR A 111 -2.80 3.19 -24.51
CA THR A 111 -3.53 4.34 -25.05
C THR A 111 -2.81 5.62 -24.61
N PRO A 112 -2.35 6.48 -25.54
CA PRO A 112 -1.65 7.71 -25.17
C PRO A 112 -2.46 8.54 -24.17
N PHE A 113 -1.81 8.98 -23.11
CA PHE A 113 -2.38 9.77 -22.02
C PHE A 113 -1.41 10.89 -21.62
N ASN A 114 -1.96 12.06 -21.27
CA ASN A 114 -1.19 13.18 -20.73
C ASN A 114 -1.30 13.20 -19.21
N ASP A 115 -0.26 12.69 -18.53
CA ASP A 115 -0.17 12.64 -17.08
C ASP A 115 0.39 13.95 -16.53
N ALA A 116 -0.49 14.91 -16.23
CA ALA A 116 -0.11 16.23 -15.67
C ALA A 116 0.97 16.97 -16.49
N GLY A 117 0.93 16.86 -17.82
CA GLY A 117 1.89 17.47 -18.73
C GLY A 117 3.01 16.53 -19.19
N VAL A 118 3.11 15.33 -18.65
CA VAL A 118 4.07 14.31 -19.05
C VAL A 118 3.40 13.29 -19.96
N PRO A 119 3.92 13.03 -21.18
CA PRO A 119 3.41 11.97 -22.06
C PRO A 119 3.53 10.59 -21.35
N SER A 120 2.46 9.84 -21.34
CA SER A 120 2.34 8.52 -20.73
C SER A 120 1.25 7.72 -21.43
N TYR A 121 0.75 6.66 -20.80
CA TYR A 121 -0.30 5.80 -21.35
C TYR A 121 -1.32 5.42 -20.27
N ASN A 122 -2.59 5.22 -20.69
CA ASN A 122 -3.43 4.25 -19.98
C ASN A 122 -2.93 2.86 -20.36
N VAL A 123 -2.77 1.98 -19.40
CA VAL A 123 -2.15 0.67 -19.63
C VAL A 123 -3.13 -0.43 -19.27
N ARG A 124 -3.45 -1.25 -20.27
CA ARG A 124 -4.37 -2.36 -20.12
C ARG A 124 -3.70 -3.69 -20.43
N GLN A 125 -4.01 -4.71 -19.63
CA GLN A 125 -3.65 -6.11 -19.87
C GLN A 125 -4.85 -7.01 -19.61
N ALA A 126 -5.13 -7.91 -20.57
CA ALA A 126 -6.23 -8.87 -20.47
C ALA A 126 -5.72 -10.32 -20.41
N PHE A 127 -6.45 -11.14 -19.68
CA PHE A 127 -6.20 -12.54 -19.44
C PHE A 127 -7.45 -13.37 -19.72
N LEU A 128 -7.27 -14.67 -19.95
CA LEU A 128 -8.35 -15.64 -20.07
C LEU A 128 -8.26 -16.64 -18.92
N LEU A 129 -9.32 -16.71 -18.13
CA LEU A 129 -9.50 -17.67 -17.05
C LEU A 129 -10.51 -18.74 -17.47
N ASP A 130 -10.39 -19.95 -16.92
CA ASP A 130 -11.38 -20.98 -17.17
C ASP A 130 -12.75 -20.61 -16.59
N LYS A 131 -13.82 -21.11 -17.21
CA LYS A 131 -15.20 -20.72 -16.87
C LYS A 131 -15.56 -20.95 -15.39
N ASP A 132 -15.11 -22.05 -14.82
CA ASP A 132 -15.44 -22.47 -13.44
C ASP A 132 -14.31 -22.12 -12.44
N GLU A 133 -13.32 -21.35 -12.87
CA GLU A 133 -12.22 -20.91 -12.04
C GLU A 133 -12.68 -19.84 -11.05
N VAL A 134 -12.34 -20.01 -9.79
CA VAL A 134 -12.61 -19.05 -8.72
C VAL A 134 -11.34 -18.26 -8.42
N ILE A 135 -11.47 -16.95 -8.28
CA ILE A 135 -10.37 -16.05 -7.91
C ILE A 135 -10.72 -15.22 -6.68
N TYR A 136 -9.71 -14.99 -5.85
CA TYR A 136 -9.76 -14.15 -4.65
C TYR A 136 -8.75 -13.01 -4.77
N GLY A 137 -8.85 -11.98 -3.91
CA GLY A 137 -7.86 -10.90 -3.83
C GLY A 137 -8.45 -9.53 -4.06
N LEU A 138 -7.69 -8.64 -4.73
CA LEU A 138 -7.99 -7.25 -5.06
C LEU A 138 -8.05 -6.30 -3.85
N GLY A 139 -7.58 -6.75 -2.69
CA GLY A 139 -7.60 -5.99 -1.46
C GLY A 139 -8.92 -6.10 -0.71
N GLN A 140 -9.24 -5.09 0.07
CA GLN A 140 -10.47 -5.04 0.85
C GLN A 140 -11.50 -4.18 0.14
N GLN A 141 -12.55 -4.83 -0.37
CA GLN A 141 -13.65 -4.20 -1.07
C GLN A 141 -14.96 -4.47 -0.31
N GLN A 142 -15.83 -3.47 -0.20
CA GLN A 142 -17.10 -3.59 0.55
C GLN A 142 -18.24 -4.14 -0.30
N THR A 143 -17.95 -5.11 -1.16
CA THR A 143 -18.94 -5.73 -2.05
C THR A 143 -19.68 -6.91 -1.41
N GLY A 144 -19.22 -7.41 -0.26
CA GLY A 144 -19.73 -8.65 0.35
C GLY A 144 -19.37 -9.92 -0.43
N LYS A 145 -18.47 -9.84 -1.42
CA LYS A 145 -18.09 -10.96 -2.27
C LYS A 145 -16.65 -11.39 -2.02
N VAL A 146 -16.43 -12.67 -1.81
CA VAL A 146 -15.10 -13.27 -1.69
C VAL A 146 -14.58 -13.72 -3.05
N ASN A 147 -15.44 -14.37 -3.86
CA ASN A 147 -15.11 -14.71 -5.25
C ASN A 147 -15.24 -13.48 -6.14
N GLN A 148 -14.14 -13.08 -6.79
CA GLN A 148 -14.04 -11.88 -7.61
C GLN A 148 -14.41 -12.10 -9.10
N ARG A 149 -15.01 -13.24 -9.44
CA ARG A 149 -15.51 -13.49 -10.80
C ARG A 149 -16.73 -12.63 -11.11
N ASN A 150 -16.83 -12.19 -12.35
CA ASN A 150 -17.91 -11.34 -12.86
C ASN A 150 -18.06 -10.03 -12.07
N GLN A 151 -16.92 -9.41 -11.73
CA GLN A 151 -16.86 -8.12 -11.04
C GLN A 151 -16.25 -7.05 -11.94
N LYS A 152 -16.73 -5.81 -11.75
CA LYS A 152 -16.03 -4.60 -12.18
C LYS A 152 -15.72 -3.77 -10.94
N LEU A 153 -14.45 -3.57 -10.62
CA LEU A 153 -13.99 -2.87 -9.44
C LEU A 153 -13.03 -1.76 -9.85
N PHE A 154 -13.16 -0.61 -9.21
CA PHE A 154 -12.18 0.45 -9.33
C PHE A 154 -11.23 0.36 -8.14
N LEU A 155 -10.02 -0.10 -8.43
CA LEU A 155 -8.98 -0.35 -7.43
C LEU A 155 -8.27 0.97 -7.13
N ARG A 156 -8.70 1.62 -6.06
CA ARG A 156 -8.15 2.86 -5.54
C ARG A 156 -8.11 2.79 -4.02
N ASN A 157 -6.96 3.10 -3.42
CA ASN A 157 -6.86 3.28 -1.98
C ASN A 157 -7.62 4.54 -1.57
N GLN A 158 -8.64 4.38 -0.77
CA GLN A 158 -9.45 5.45 -0.22
C GLN A 158 -10.11 4.99 1.07
N ASN A 159 -10.71 5.91 1.82
CA ASN A 159 -11.53 5.52 2.96
C ASN A 159 -12.52 4.43 2.53
N MET A 160 -12.63 3.34 3.31
CA MET A 160 -13.48 2.17 3.09
C MET A 160 -13.00 1.18 1.99
N SER A 161 -11.90 1.44 1.28
CA SER A 161 -11.38 0.53 0.24
C SER A 161 -9.86 0.44 0.28
N ILE A 162 -9.34 -0.78 0.25
CA ILE A 162 -7.91 -1.06 0.12
C ILE A 162 -7.67 -1.74 -1.22
N CYS A 163 -6.77 -1.16 -2.02
CA CYS A 163 -6.36 -1.73 -3.30
C CYS A 163 -5.10 -2.58 -3.13
N ILE A 164 -5.21 -3.86 -3.51
CA ILE A 164 -4.06 -4.74 -3.74
C ILE A 164 -4.29 -5.37 -5.12
N PRO A 165 -3.58 -4.97 -6.18
CA PRO A 165 -3.81 -5.44 -7.54
C PRO A 165 -3.24 -6.86 -7.74
N PHE A 166 -3.81 -7.80 -7.00
CA PHE A 166 -3.39 -9.18 -6.89
C PHE A 166 -4.61 -10.09 -6.89
N ILE A 167 -4.58 -11.13 -7.73
CA ILE A 167 -5.57 -12.20 -7.72
C ILE A 167 -4.90 -13.54 -7.46
N HIS A 168 -5.57 -14.38 -6.67
CA HIS A 168 -5.19 -15.75 -6.35
C HIS A 168 -6.25 -16.71 -6.89
N SER A 169 -5.84 -17.67 -7.73
CA SER A 169 -6.70 -18.69 -8.30
C SER A 169 -6.71 -19.97 -7.48
N ILE A 170 -7.89 -20.63 -7.42
CA ILE A 170 -8.02 -21.99 -6.85
C ILE A 170 -7.12 -23.03 -7.53
N LYS A 171 -6.58 -22.73 -8.72
CA LYS A 171 -5.60 -23.57 -9.42
C LYS A 171 -4.20 -23.51 -8.81
N GLY A 172 -4.00 -22.76 -7.71
CA GLY A 172 -2.72 -22.66 -7.02
C GLY A 172 -1.72 -21.74 -7.69
N TYR A 173 -2.17 -20.71 -8.39
CA TYR A 173 -1.35 -19.62 -8.90
C TYR A 173 -1.88 -18.26 -8.48
N ALA A 174 -1.06 -17.24 -8.60
CA ALA A 174 -1.45 -15.86 -8.47
C ALA A 174 -0.92 -14.99 -9.61
N LEU A 175 -1.59 -13.87 -9.80
CA LEU A 175 -1.17 -12.79 -10.68
C LEU A 175 -1.07 -11.51 -9.85
N TYR A 176 0.09 -10.87 -9.87
CA TYR A 176 0.32 -9.56 -9.29
C TYR A 176 0.55 -8.54 -10.41
N TRP A 177 -0.31 -7.52 -10.47
CA TRP A 177 -0.23 -6.42 -11.43
C TRP A 177 0.55 -5.26 -10.79
N ASP A 178 1.78 -5.03 -11.23
CA ASP A 178 2.66 -4.02 -10.63
C ASP A 178 2.48 -2.64 -11.27
N ASN A 179 1.38 -2.01 -10.92
CA ASN A 179 1.09 -0.61 -11.27
C ASN A 179 0.43 0.09 -10.07
N SER A 180 0.96 1.25 -9.69
CA SER A 180 0.51 2.02 -8.51
C SER A 180 -0.54 3.08 -8.83
N SER A 181 -0.97 3.22 -10.08
CA SER A 181 -2.06 4.12 -10.48
C SER A 181 -3.43 3.50 -10.16
N PRO A 182 -4.49 4.30 -9.96
CA PRO A 182 -5.84 3.77 -9.92
C PRO A 182 -6.12 2.88 -11.13
N THR A 183 -6.73 1.72 -10.88
CA THR A 183 -6.85 0.65 -11.87
C THR A 183 -8.26 0.08 -11.90
N THR A 184 -8.86 -0.03 -13.06
CA THR A 184 -10.10 -0.77 -13.23
C THR A 184 -9.78 -2.25 -13.40
N PHE A 185 -10.27 -3.08 -12.49
CA PHE A 185 -10.36 -4.52 -12.66
C PHE A 185 -11.71 -4.88 -13.28
N LEU A 186 -11.69 -5.71 -14.31
CA LEU A 186 -12.89 -6.23 -14.94
C LEU A 186 -12.74 -7.74 -15.13
N ASP A 187 -13.70 -8.51 -14.65
CA ASP A 187 -13.88 -9.92 -15.01
C ASP A 187 -15.27 -10.16 -15.59
N ASN A 188 -15.31 -10.79 -16.73
CA ASN A 188 -16.53 -11.21 -17.42
C ASN A 188 -16.26 -12.50 -18.21
N PRO A 189 -17.28 -13.11 -18.88
CA PRO A 189 -17.09 -14.36 -19.64
C PRO A 189 -16.08 -14.28 -20.80
N GLN A 190 -15.72 -13.09 -21.26
CA GLN A 190 -14.83 -12.87 -22.41
C GLN A 190 -13.37 -12.68 -21.97
N GLU A 191 -13.13 -12.13 -20.80
CA GLU A 191 -11.79 -11.83 -20.30
C GLU A 191 -11.77 -11.35 -18.85
N THR A 192 -10.60 -11.43 -18.26
CA THR A 192 -10.23 -10.75 -17.00
C THR A 192 -9.16 -9.71 -17.31
N SER A 193 -9.32 -8.46 -16.88
CA SER A 193 -8.36 -7.40 -17.22
C SER A 193 -8.08 -6.44 -16.08
N PHE A 194 -6.86 -5.87 -16.12
CA PHE A 194 -6.46 -4.68 -15.38
C PHE A 194 -6.26 -3.54 -16.37
N ASP A 195 -6.81 -2.37 -16.06
CA ASP A 195 -6.74 -1.17 -16.87
C ASP A 195 -6.37 0.01 -15.98
N SER A 196 -5.08 0.38 -15.96
CA SER A 196 -4.52 1.41 -15.11
C SER A 196 -4.56 2.77 -15.79
N GLU A 197 -4.89 3.82 -15.02
CA GLU A 197 -5.03 5.18 -15.55
C GLU A 197 -3.69 5.74 -16.07
N VAL A 198 -2.55 5.37 -15.43
CA VAL A 198 -1.23 5.86 -15.85
C VAL A 198 -0.19 4.75 -15.74
N GLY A 199 0.65 4.62 -16.76
CA GLY A 199 1.82 3.76 -16.75
C GLY A 199 2.63 3.87 -18.03
N ASP A 200 3.89 3.44 -17.99
CA ASP A 200 4.79 3.40 -19.14
C ASP A 200 5.08 1.97 -19.59
N CYS A 201 4.53 1.00 -18.87
CA CYS A 201 4.69 -0.42 -19.12
C CYS A 201 3.50 -1.22 -18.58
N ALA A 202 3.26 -2.39 -19.14
CA ALA A 202 2.48 -3.47 -18.53
C ALA A 202 3.46 -4.40 -17.81
N ASP A 203 3.37 -4.47 -16.48
CA ASP A 203 4.29 -5.21 -15.63
C ASP A 203 3.50 -6.09 -14.68
N TYR A 204 3.69 -7.41 -14.79
CA TYR A 204 3.01 -8.33 -13.91
C TYR A 204 3.86 -9.54 -13.57
N TYR A 205 3.55 -10.14 -12.42
CA TYR A 205 4.21 -11.35 -11.94
C TYR A 205 3.20 -12.49 -11.86
N PHE A 206 3.56 -13.60 -12.51
CA PHE A 206 2.87 -14.88 -12.36
C PHE A 206 3.59 -15.68 -11.26
N ILE A 207 2.86 -16.15 -10.26
CA ILE A 207 3.38 -16.85 -9.09
C ILE A 207 2.68 -18.21 -9.00
N TYR A 208 3.41 -19.32 -9.09
CA TYR A 208 2.87 -20.66 -8.94
C TYR A 208 3.25 -21.26 -7.60
N GLY A 209 2.25 -21.59 -6.79
CA GLY A 209 2.43 -22.22 -5.48
C GLY A 209 1.88 -23.63 -5.39
N GLY A 210 1.08 -24.07 -6.40
CA GLY A 210 0.39 -25.37 -6.40
C GLY A 210 -0.82 -25.40 -5.44
N ASN A 211 -0.83 -24.57 -4.40
CA ASN A 211 -1.91 -24.37 -3.44
C ASN A 211 -1.84 -22.98 -2.83
N ALA A 212 -2.79 -22.64 -1.96
CA ALA A 212 -2.85 -21.30 -1.34
C ALA A 212 -1.61 -20.95 -0.51
N ASP A 213 -1.11 -21.87 0.29
CA ASP A 213 0.08 -21.64 1.15
C ASP A 213 1.32 -21.39 0.30
N GLY A 214 1.51 -22.18 -0.76
CA GLY A 214 2.61 -21.97 -1.72
C GLY A 214 2.52 -20.65 -2.47
N VAL A 215 1.32 -20.22 -2.85
CA VAL A 215 1.08 -18.91 -3.47
C VAL A 215 1.46 -17.79 -2.51
N ILE A 216 1.01 -17.82 -1.26
CA ILE A 216 1.33 -16.81 -0.25
C ILE A 216 2.82 -16.80 0.08
N ALA A 217 3.47 -17.97 0.12
CA ALA A 217 4.92 -18.06 0.28
C ALA A 217 5.65 -17.37 -0.89
N GLY A 218 5.21 -17.59 -2.14
CA GLY A 218 5.74 -16.92 -3.33
C GLY A 218 5.54 -15.40 -3.32
N VAL A 219 4.37 -14.91 -2.88
CA VAL A 219 4.13 -13.48 -2.69
C VAL A 219 5.09 -12.88 -1.68
N ARG A 220 5.28 -13.54 -0.54
CA ARG A 220 6.22 -13.09 0.51
C ARG A 220 7.67 -13.13 0.05
N ASP A 221 8.03 -14.08 -0.78
CA ASP A 221 9.35 -14.12 -1.43
C ASP A 221 9.54 -12.95 -2.39
N LEU A 222 8.51 -12.61 -3.18
CA LEU A 222 8.54 -11.52 -4.15
C LEU A 222 8.56 -10.13 -3.48
N THR A 223 7.73 -9.92 -2.47
CA THR A 223 7.44 -8.59 -1.89
C THR A 223 8.02 -8.37 -0.49
N GLY A 224 8.64 -9.38 0.10
CA GLY A 224 9.17 -9.35 1.46
C GLY A 224 8.26 -10.00 2.48
N GLN A 225 8.86 -10.38 3.59
CA GLN A 225 8.18 -11.06 4.69
C GLN A 225 7.65 -10.05 5.70
N ALA A 226 6.39 -10.22 6.13
CA ALA A 226 5.86 -9.48 7.25
C ALA A 226 6.64 -9.84 8.55
N PRO A 227 6.97 -8.85 9.40
CA PRO A 227 7.58 -9.11 10.68
C PRO A 227 6.63 -9.87 11.62
N LEU A 228 7.19 -10.61 12.57
CA LEU A 228 6.40 -11.24 13.61
C LEU A 228 6.02 -10.19 14.67
N TYR A 229 4.73 -9.96 14.82
CA TYR A 229 4.21 -9.04 15.83
C TYR A 229 4.41 -9.56 17.27
N PRO A 230 4.50 -8.68 18.29
CA PRO A 230 4.41 -9.07 19.69
C PRO A 230 3.08 -9.77 20.00
N LEU A 231 3.09 -10.73 20.92
CA LEU A 231 1.89 -11.52 21.25
C LEU A 231 0.72 -10.64 21.74
N TRP A 232 1.00 -9.61 22.53
CA TRP A 232 -0.02 -8.70 23.06
C TRP A 232 -0.79 -7.91 21.99
N THR A 233 -0.25 -7.75 20.78
CA THR A 233 -0.98 -7.10 19.67
C THR A 233 -2.15 -7.94 19.16
N LEU A 234 -2.16 -9.24 19.42
CA LEU A 234 -3.23 -10.17 19.07
C LEU A 234 -4.31 -10.27 20.18
N GLY A 235 -4.14 -9.54 21.28
CA GLY A 235 -5.06 -9.50 22.39
C GLY A 235 -6.21 -8.50 22.19
N PHE A 236 -6.88 -8.16 23.29
CA PHE A 236 -8.01 -7.24 23.24
C PHE A 236 -7.54 -5.78 23.39
N TRP A 237 -7.96 -4.93 22.46
CA TRP A 237 -7.71 -3.50 22.43
C TRP A 237 -8.99 -2.71 22.61
N GLN A 238 -9.01 -1.84 23.61
CA GLN A 238 -10.11 -0.92 23.83
C GLN A 238 -9.84 0.37 23.08
N CYS A 239 -10.78 0.75 22.21
CA CYS A 239 -10.80 2.03 21.51
C CYS A 239 -12.12 2.75 21.75
N ARG A 240 -12.08 4.06 21.65
CA ARG A 240 -13.24 4.94 21.58
C ARG A 240 -12.85 6.16 20.73
N GLU A 241 -13.71 6.58 19.84
CA GLU A 241 -13.65 7.91 19.27
C GLU A 241 -14.27 8.89 20.29
N ARG A 242 -13.57 9.54 21.04
CA ARG A 242 -12.18 9.67 21.47
C ARG A 242 -12.17 9.88 22.97
N TYR A 243 -11.12 9.55 23.66
CA TYR A 243 -10.95 9.98 25.05
C TYR A 243 -10.59 11.47 25.05
N LYS A 244 -11.21 12.25 25.93
CA LYS A 244 -11.08 13.70 25.96
C LYS A 244 -10.01 14.21 26.92
N SER A 245 -9.49 13.33 27.76
CA SER A 245 -8.42 13.63 28.70
C SER A 245 -7.64 12.39 29.09
N PRO A 246 -6.44 12.54 29.67
CA PRO A 246 -5.69 11.44 30.26
C PRO A 246 -6.46 10.69 31.34
N ASP A 247 -7.23 11.41 32.16
CA ASP A 247 -8.03 10.82 33.24
C ASP A 247 -9.10 9.89 32.68
N GLU A 248 -9.87 10.35 31.68
CA GLU A 248 -10.90 9.52 31.04
C GLU A 248 -10.32 8.23 30.46
N LEU A 249 -9.16 8.29 29.80
CA LEU A 249 -8.48 7.10 29.27
C LEU A 249 -8.06 6.16 30.40
N CYS A 250 -7.45 6.68 31.44
CA CYS A 250 -6.97 5.88 32.57
C CYS A 250 -8.13 5.27 33.38
N GLU A 251 -9.25 5.98 33.55
CA GLU A 251 -10.46 5.46 34.20
C GLU A 251 -11.05 4.25 33.46
N VAL A 252 -10.97 4.23 32.14
CA VAL A 252 -11.40 3.06 31.36
C VAL A 252 -10.49 1.86 31.64
N VAL A 253 -9.19 2.04 31.72
CA VAL A 253 -8.24 0.97 32.07
C VAL A 253 -8.53 0.47 33.49
N ASP A 254 -8.74 1.38 34.45
CA ASP A 254 -9.10 1.05 35.83
C ASP A 254 -10.38 0.21 35.87
N LYS A 255 -11.38 0.57 35.09
CA LYS A 255 -12.65 -0.15 35.03
C LYS A 255 -12.51 -1.58 34.52
N TYR A 256 -11.68 -1.81 33.50
CA TYR A 256 -11.35 -3.16 33.05
C TYR A 256 -10.67 -3.98 34.13
N ARG A 257 -9.74 -3.39 34.89
CA ARG A 257 -9.05 -4.07 36.00
C ARG A 257 -9.99 -4.35 37.19
N GLU A 258 -10.83 -3.39 37.56
CA GLU A 258 -11.87 -3.57 38.59
C GLU A 258 -12.81 -4.73 38.25
N LEU A 259 -13.29 -4.76 37.02
CA LEU A 259 -14.21 -5.81 36.55
C LEU A 259 -13.51 -7.14 36.23
N LYS A 260 -12.17 -7.20 36.32
CA LYS A 260 -11.35 -8.37 35.98
C LYS A 260 -11.58 -8.86 34.53
N VAL A 261 -11.91 -7.92 33.63
CA VAL A 261 -12.01 -8.20 32.21
C VAL A 261 -10.60 -8.07 31.58
N PRO A 262 -10.15 -9.03 30.80
CA PRO A 262 -8.86 -8.95 30.13
C PRO A 262 -8.77 -7.71 29.23
N LEU A 263 -7.61 -7.03 29.29
CA LEU A 263 -7.29 -5.88 28.43
C LEU A 263 -5.79 -5.92 28.16
N ASP A 264 -5.40 -6.00 26.90
CA ASP A 264 -4.00 -5.99 26.45
C ASP A 264 -3.54 -4.58 26.07
N GLY A 265 -4.43 -3.77 25.50
CA GLY A 265 -4.08 -2.40 25.14
C GLY A 265 -5.27 -1.46 25.08
N ILE A 266 -4.94 -0.17 25.11
CA ILE A 266 -5.89 0.93 24.94
C ILE A 266 -5.37 1.87 23.85
N ILE A 267 -6.28 2.49 23.10
CA ILE A 267 -5.94 3.36 21.98
C ILE A 267 -6.28 4.82 22.32
N GLN A 268 -5.26 5.68 22.27
CA GLN A 268 -5.43 7.12 22.25
C GLN A 268 -5.71 7.54 20.81
N ASP A 269 -6.96 7.83 20.51
CA ASP A 269 -7.39 8.33 19.22
C ASP A 269 -7.07 9.83 19.07
N TRP A 270 -7.58 10.48 18.05
CA TRP A 270 -7.30 11.85 17.64
C TRP A 270 -7.65 12.92 18.71
N GLN A 271 -7.38 14.20 18.40
CA GLN A 271 -7.57 15.40 19.22
C GLN A 271 -6.68 15.55 20.49
N TYR A 272 -5.71 14.69 20.72
CA TYR A 272 -4.66 14.99 21.70
C TYR A 272 -3.80 16.21 21.26
N TRP A 273 -3.79 16.51 19.97
CA TRP A 273 -3.18 17.71 19.41
C TRP A 273 -4.04 18.97 19.52
N GLY A 274 -5.35 18.85 19.78
CA GLY A 274 -6.30 19.94 19.94
C GLY A 274 -7.19 20.22 18.73
N CYS A 275 -7.29 21.48 18.30
CA CYS A 275 -8.20 21.94 17.26
C CYS A 275 -7.84 21.42 15.85
N ASN A 276 -8.76 21.62 14.89
CA ASN A 276 -8.64 21.12 13.53
C ASN A 276 -7.49 21.78 12.75
N GLU A 277 -7.23 23.07 12.99
CA GLU A 277 -6.13 23.80 12.35
C GLU A 277 -4.75 23.32 12.83
N ASN A 278 -4.71 22.66 14.00
CA ASN A 278 -3.54 22.01 14.57
C ASN A 278 -3.51 20.50 14.31
N TRP A 279 -4.24 20.03 13.31
CA TRP A 279 -4.42 18.61 12.97
C TRP A 279 -3.10 17.87 12.88
N ASN A 280 -3.00 16.76 13.63
CA ASN A 280 -1.85 15.88 13.64
C ASN A 280 -0.50 16.59 13.88
N SER A 281 -0.46 17.52 14.83
CA SER A 281 0.79 18.25 15.15
C SER A 281 1.93 17.35 15.66
N MET A 282 1.69 16.05 15.86
CA MET A 282 2.61 15.09 16.49
C MET A 282 3.01 15.53 17.92
N LYS A 283 2.17 16.33 18.57
CA LYS A 283 2.40 16.84 19.93
C LYS A 283 1.10 16.82 20.72
N PHE A 284 1.20 16.53 21.99
CA PHE A 284 0.11 16.76 22.91
C PHE A 284 -0.01 18.26 23.19
N GLN A 285 -0.94 18.93 22.53
CA GLN A 285 -1.17 20.38 22.67
C GLN A 285 -2.59 20.72 23.11
N ASN A 286 -3.50 19.75 23.11
CA ASN A 286 -4.80 19.92 23.77
C ASN A 286 -4.56 20.24 25.24
N PRO A 287 -5.03 21.39 25.76
CA PRO A 287 -4.73 21.85 27.12
C PRO A 287 -5.17 20.86 28.21
N ARG A 288 -6.15 20.00 27.95
CA ARG A 288 -6.59 18.95 28.88
C ARG A 288 -5.54 17.84 29.06
N TYR A 289 -4.74 17.54 28.04
CA TYR A 289 -3.71 16.50 28.10
C TYR A 289 -2.43 16.94 28.80
N ILE A 290 -2.18 18.24 28.87
CA ILE A 290 -0.94 18.81 29.39
C ILE A 290 -1.14 19.68 30.63
N ASN A 291 -2.34 19.60 31.25
CA ASN A 291 -2.70 20.37 32.41
C ASN A 291 -2.53 21.89 32.23
N LYS A 292 -3.02 22.41 31.10
CA LYS A 292 -2.91 23.83 30.71
C LYS A 292 -4.28 24.50 30.45
N MET A 293 -5.34 23.96 31.03
CA MET A 293 -6.66 24.61 31.00
C MET A 293 -6.58 25.99 31.65
N GLY A 294 -7.15 26.99 30.95
CA GLY A 294 -7.10 28.39 31.38
C GLY A 294 -5.82 29.14 31.01
N ASP A 295 -4.78 28.47 30.52
CA ASP A 295 -3.57 29.13 30.03
C ASP A 295 -3.82 29.68 28.60
N PRO A 296 -3.80 31.03 28.38
CA PRO A 296 -4.13 31.63 27.08
C PRO A 296 -3.28 31.12 25.91
N GLU A 297 -2.04 30.72 26.16
CA GLU A 297 -1.14 30.19 25.16
C GLU A 297 -1.64 28.86 24.58
N TYR A 298 -2.25 28.01 25.44
CA TYR A 298 -2.71 26.67 25.08
C TYR A 298 -4.20 26.60 24.77
N MET A 299 -5.01 27.54 25.28
CA MET A 299 -6.47 27.57 25.04
C MET A 299 -6.84 27.73 23.56
N LYS A 300 -5.94 28.24 22.71
CA LYS A 300 -6.13 28.28 21.25
C LYS A 300 -6.19 26.89 20.63
N PHE A 301 -5.61 25.88 21.28
CA PHE A 301 -5.61 24.48 20.84
C PHE A 301 -6.78 23.68 21.45
N LEU A 302 -7.68 24.29 22.20
CA LEU A 302 -8.87 23.58 22.68
C LEU A 302 -9.66 23.05 21.47
N PRO A 303 -10.12 21.77 21.49
CA PRO A 303 -10.88 21.21 20.39
C PRO A 303 -12.10 22.03 20.00
N ASN A 304 -12.38 22.08 18.70
CA ASN A 304 -13.52 22.82 18.17
C ASN A 304 -14.84 22.32 18.82
N GLY A 305 -15.65 23.26 19.30
CA GLY A 305 -16.94 22.97 19.95
C GLY A 305 -16.86 22.64 21.45
N GLU A 306 -15.67 22.59 22.06
CA GLU A 306 -15.53 22.46 23.51
C GLU A 306 -15.70 23.84 24.21
N ASP A 307 -16.36 23.82 25.39
CA ASP A 307 -16.60 25.05 26.16
C ASP A 307 -15.32 25.49 26.88
N LYS A 308 -14.86 26.69 26.56
CA LYS A 308 -13.67 27.30 27.17
C LYS A 308 -13.82 27.61 28.66
N ASN A 309 -15.06 27.72 29.12
CA ASN A 309 -15.38 28.08 30.50
C ASN A 309 -15.85 26.88 31.33
N ALA A 310 -15.90 25.68 30.74
CA ALA A 310 -16.31 24.51 31.48
C ALA A 310 -15.29 24.20 32.59
N ASP A 311 -15.81 23.84 33.75
CA ASP A 311 -14.99 23.30 34.85
C ASP A 311 -14.69 21.82 34.57
N TYR A 312 -13.46 21.54 34.23
CA TYR A 312 -12.98 20.19 33.98
C TYR A 312 -12.36 19.52 35.22
N GLY A 313 -12.47 20.17 36.39
CA GLY A 313 -11.90 19.70 37.66
C GLY A 313 -10.36 19.71 37.66
N THR A 314 -9.78 19.21 38.74
CA THR A 314 -8.33 19.05 38.86
C THR A 314 -7.92 17.69 38.29
N PRO A 315 -7.07 17.64 37.25
CA PRO A 315 -6.68 16.36 36.66
C PRO A 315 -5.85 15.53 37.64
N ARG A 316 -6.17 14.24 37.69
CA ARG A 316 -5.37 13.21 38.39
C ARG A 316 -4.06 12.95 37.64
N ILE A 317 -4.13 12.82 36.31
CA ILE A 317 -3.00 12.60 35.41
C ILE A 317 -2.67 13.94 34.74
N LYS A 318 -1.42 14.41 34.91
CA LYS A 318 -1.04 15.78 34.58
C LYS A 318 -0.23 15.93 33.29
N SER A 319 0.17 14.82 32.71
CA SER A 319 0.98 14.83 31.49
C SER A 319 0.78 13.58 30.64
N PRO A 320 1.09 13.63 29.34
CA PRO A 320 1.07 12.46 28.46
C PRO A 320 2.02 11.33 28.93
N LYS A 321 3.19 11.71 29.42
CA LYS A 321 4.14 10.72 29.97
C LYS A 321 3.55 9.98 31.17
N GLU A 322 2.93 10.71 32.08
CA GLU A 322 2.28 10.12 33.25
C GLU A 322 1.12 9.20 32.85
N MET A 323 0.34 9.56 31.82
CA MET A 323 -0.71 8.71 31.25
C MET A 323 -0.15 7.39 30.72
N ILE A 324 0.90 7.45 29.92
CA ILE A 324 1.56 6.27 29.33
C ILE A 324 2.11 5.37 30.46
N ASP A 325 2.83 5.94 31.42
CA ASP A 325 3.37 5.21 32.55
C ASP A 325 2.28 4.58 33.42
N TYR A 326 1.14 5.26 33.58
CA TYR A 326 0.00 4.72 34.28
C TYR A 326 -0.58 3.48 33.60
N VAL A 327 -0.78 3.53 32.28
CA VAL A 327 -1.27 2.39 31.49
C VAL A 327 -0.30 1.20 31.61
N HIS A 328 1.01 1.43 31.49
CA HIS A 328 2.02 0.41 31.68
C HIS A 328 2.00 -0.20 33.10
N LYS A 329 1.83 0.63 34.12
CA LYS A 329 1.69 0.16 35.52
C LYS A 329 0.47 -0.73 35.73
N GLN A 330 -0.58 -0.55 34.93
CA GLN A 330 -1.76 -1.42 34.92
C GLN A 330 -1.56 -2.69 34.07
N ASN A 331 -0.33 -2.97 33.64
CA ASN A 331 0.00 -4.11 32.76
C ASN A 331 -0.85 -4.10 31.48
N ALA A 332 -0.91 -2.95 30.80
CA ALA A 332 -1.52 -2.77 29.50
C ALA A 332 -0.58 -1.97 28.58
N HIS A 333 -0.80 -2.06 27.28
CA HIS A 333 -0.09 -1.29 26.26
C HIS A 333 -0.93 -0.11 25.78
N ILE A 334 -0.28 0.88 25.18
CA ILE A 334 -0.95 2.05 24.64
C ILE A 334 -0.53 2.31 23.19
N MET A 335 -1.53 2.50 22.32
CA MET A 335 -1.38 2.87 20.92
C MET A 335 -1.88 4.29 20.73
N ILE A 336 -1.33 5.03 19.77
CA ILE A 336 -1.79 6.37 19.45
C ILE A 336 -2.07 6.53 17.95
N SER A 337 -3.12 7.27 17.62
CA SER A 337 -3.47 7.64 16.25
C SER A 337 -2.52 8.74 15.74
N VAL A 338 -1.95 8.54 14.56
CA VAL A 338 -1.20 9.53 13.79
C VAL A 338 -1.68 9.51 12.34
N TRP A 339 -1.62 10.66 11.66
CA TRP A 339 -2.16 10.84 10.32
C TRP A 339 -1.06 11.18 9.32
N ALA A 340 -1.33 10.93 8.05
CA ALA A 340 -0.43 11.31 6.94
C ALA A 340 -0.70 12.72 6.41
N SER A 341 -1.35 13.58 7.21
CA SER A 341 -1.74 14.94 6.83
C SER A 341 -1.59 15.90 8.01
N PHE A 342 -1.41 17.19 7.73
CA PHE A 342 -1.11 18.20 8.74
C PHE A 342 -1.97 19.44 8.59
N GLY A 343 -2.41 19.99 9.71
CA GLY A 343 -3.08 21.28 9.80
C GLY A 343 -2.12 22.46 9.65
N PRO A 344 -2.60 23.62 9.15
CA PRO A 344 -1.74 24.76 8.81
C PRO A 344 -1.04 25.42 10.00
N TRP A 345 -1.49 25.17 11.25
CA TRP A 345 -0.83 25.71 12.44
C TRP A 345 0.32 24.86 12.94
N THR A 346 0.55 23.68 12.34
CA THR A 346 1.55 22.75 12.81
C THR A 346 2.96 23.09 12.29
N GLU A 347 3.95 22.82 13.12
CA GLU A 347 5.36 22.87 12.70
C GLU A 347 5.63 21.90 11.52
N MET A 348 4.90 20.79 11.50
CA MET A 348 5.00 19.77 10.44
C MET A 348 4.56 20.32 9.10
N TYR A 349 3.40 21.01 9.05
CA TYR A 349 2.94 21.67 7.83
C TYR A 349 4.00 22.63 7.28
N GLN A 350 4.57 23.50 8.14
CA GLN A 350 5.57 24.47 7.73
C GLN A 350 6.84 23.82 7.20
N LYS A 351 7.32 22.76 7.86
CA LYS A 351 8.51 22.01 7.40
C LYS A 351 8.26 21.33 6.05
N MET A 352 7.10 20.67 5.90
CA MET A 352 6.74 20.00 4.65
C MET A 352 6.51 21.00 3.52
N ASP A 353 5.88 22.15 3.79
CA ASP A 353 5.70 23.22 2.80
C ASP A 353 7.06 23.79 2.34
N SER A 354 7.97 24.07 3.26
CA SER A 354 9.33 24.52 2.96
C SER A 354 10.11 23.53 2.10
N LEU A 355 9.88 22.26 2.28
CA LEU A 355 10.45 21.16 1.48
C LEU A 355 9.70 20.95 0.14
N LYS A 356 8.58 21.65 -0.08
CA LYS A 356 7.65 21.41 -1.19
C LYS A 356 7.11 19.96 -1.21
N ALA A 357 6.89 19.40 -0.03
CA ALA A 357 6.42 18.05 0.21
C ALA A 357 5.01 18.01 0.81
N LEU A 358 4.18 19.03 0.56
CA LEU A 358 2.74 18.97 0.76
C LEU A 358 2.04 18.71 -0.57
N LEU A 359 1.06 17.80 -0.57
CA LEU A 359 0.18 17.62 -1.71
C LEU A 359 -0.79 18.81 -1.80
N HIS A 360 -1.11 19.24 -3.03
CA HIS A 360 -1.85 20.49 -3.26
C HIS A 360 -3.37 20.33 -3.21
N PHE A 361 -3.87 19.47 -2.34
CA PHE A 361 -5.29 19.33 -2.06
C PHE A 361 -5.54 19.25 -0.56
N GLU A 362 -6.74 19.64 -0.12
CA GLU A 362 -7.17 19.48 1.26
C GLU A 362 -7.80 18.11 1.45
N THR A 363 -7.61 17.57 2.66
CA THR A 363 -8.24 16.34 3.11
C THR A 363 -8.97 16.57 4.44
N TRP A 364 -9.42 15.51 5.08
CA TRP A 364 -10.10 15.57 6.37
C TRP A 364 -9.22 16.22 7.48
N PRO A 365 -9.79 17.05 8.37
CA PRO A 365 -11.18 17.54 8.41
C PRO A 365 -11.43 18.66 7.38
N PRO A 366 -12.64 18.73 6.79
CA PRO A 366 -12.93 19.68 5.73
C PRO A 366 -12.86 21.14 6.23
N LYS A 367 -12.40 22.04 5.36
CA LYS A 367 -12.29 23.50 5.59
C LYS A 367 -11.30 23.89 6.70
N ALA A 368 -10.43 23.00 7.12
CA ALA A 368 -9.39 23.28 8.11
C ALA A 368 -8.01 23.54 7.48
N GLY A 369 -7.89 23.46 6.16
CA GLY A 369 -6.64 23.66 5.45
C GLY A 369 -5.64 22.50 5.62
N VAL A 370 -6.11 21.34 6.03
CA VAL A 370 -5.29 20.15 6.26
C VAL A 370 -4.84 19.57 4.92
N LYS A 371 -3.54 19.32 4.78
CA LYS A 371 -2.94 18.76 3.56
C LYS A 371 -2.13 17.50 3.86
N PRO A 372 -2.20 16.48 2.99
CA PRO A 372 -1.31 15.33 3.08
C PRO A 372 0.13 15.72 2.77
N TYR A 373 1.09 14.98 3.35
CA TYR A 373 2.48 15.11 2.95
C TYR A 373 2.81 14.15 1.80
N ASP A 374 3.95 14.35 1.16
CA ASP A 374 4.49 13.47 0.12
C ASP A 374 5.40 12.38 0.72
N PRO A 375 4.91 11.16 0.97
CA PRO A 375 5.72 10.09 1.54
C PRO A 375 6.69 9.46 0.55
N TYR A 376 6.60 9.80 -0.74
CA TYR A 376 7.58 9.36 -1.74
C TYR A 376 8.91 10.09 -1.58
N ASN A 377 8.89 11.30 -1.00
CA ASN A 377 10.09 12.08 -0.71
C ASN A 377 10.81 11.54 0.56
N PRO A 378 12.05 11.01 0.45
CA PRO A 378 12.79 10.49 1.59
C PRO A 378 12.94 11.50 2.73
N ALA A 379 13.28 12.76 2.41
CA ALA A 379 13.45 13.79 3.42
C ALA A 379 12.15 14.14 4.17
N ALA A 380 10.99 13.97 3.51
CA ALA A 380 9.71 14.13 4.18
C ALA A 380 9.44 13.00 5.18
N ARG A 381 9.82 11.76 4.85
CA ARG A 381 9.74 10.63 5.80
C ARG A 381 10.67 10.82 6.99
N ASP A 382 11.88 11.36 6.78
CA ASP A 382 12.81 11.70 7.86
C ASP A 382 12.16 12.70 8.85
N ILE A 383 11.62 13.79 8.34
CA ILE A 383 10.94 14.83 9.14
C ILE A 383 9.73 14.23 9.88
N TYR A 384 8.95 13.37 9.21
CA TYR A 384 7.79 12.71 9.81
C TYR A 384 8.21 11.87 11.01
N TRP A 385 9.21 11.01 10.84
CA TRP A 385 9.71 10.16 11.92
C TRP A 385 10.37 10.95 13.07
N GLU A 386 11.15 11.97 12.76
CA GLU A 386 11.76 12.83 13.80
C GLU A 386 10.71 13.41 14.76
N ALA A 387 9.58 13.86 14.21
CA ALA A 387 8.49 14.39 15.02
C ALA A 387 7.81 13.30 15.85
N MET A 388 7.50 12.13 15.25
CA MET A 388 6.94 10.97 15.95
C MET A 388 7.86 10.53 17.07
N LYS A 389 9.16 10.37 16.77
CA LYS A 389 10.15 9.93 17.75
C LYS A 389 10.23 10.86 18.93
N LYS A 390 10.54 12.14 18.68
CA LYS A 390 10.78 13.13 19.72
C LYS A 390 9.57 13.38 20.63
N ASN A 391 8.38 13.43 20.05
CA ASN A 391 7.20 13.94 20.75
C ASN A 391 6.29 12.83 21.29
N ILE A 392 6.45 11.59 20.80
CA ILE A 392 5.54 10.48 21.13
C ILE A 392 6.32 9.21 21.49
N PHE A 393 7.20 8.72 20.62
CA PHE A 393 7.94 7.48 20.87
C PHE A 393 8.81 7.56 22.14
N ASP A 394 9.55 8.66 22.30
CA ASP A 394 10.43 8.89 23.45
C ASP A 394 9.66 9.06 24.77
N LEU A 395 8.32 9.28 24.73
CA LEU A 395 7.45 9.22 25.90
C LEU A 395 7.13 7.80 26.36
N GLY A 396 7.43 6.79 25.53
CA GLY A 396 7.18 5.38 25.83
C GLY A 396 5.97 4.77 25.12
N MET A 397 5.43 5.40 24.08
CA MET A 397 4.33 4.86 23.29
C MET A 397 4.70 3.49 22.70
N ASP A 398 3.77 2.52 22.75
CA ASP A 398 4.04 1.14 22.34
C ASP A 398 3.72 0.85 20.89
N ALA A 399 2.72 1.51 20.32
CA ALA A 399 2.22 1.19 18.98
C ALA A 399 1.64 2.41 18.27
N TRP A 400 1.50 2.30 16.94
CA TRP A 400 0.98 3.32 16.05
C TRP A 400 -0.31 2.87 15.38
N TRP A 401 -1.31 3.72 15.37
CA TRP A 401 -2.42 3.65 14.45
C TRP A 401 -2.17 4.68 13.35
N LEU A 402 -1.70 4.22 12.19
CA LEU A 402 -1.42 5.06 11.02
C LEU A 402 -2.74 5.29 10.28
N ASP A 403 -3.53 6.23 10.77
CA ASP A 403 -4.87 6.53 10.28
C ASP A 403 -4.83 7.41 9.02
N SER A 404 -5.83 7.25 8.15
CA SER A 404 -5.98 8.03 6.91
C SER A 404 -4.70 8.10 6.05
N THR A 405 -4.04 6.96 5.90
CA THR A 405 -2.84 6.84 5.06
C THR A 405 -3.14 6.56 3.60
N GLU A 406 -4.39 6.64 3.17
CA GLU A 406 -4.83 6.51 1.77
C GLU A 406 -4.41 7.65 0.85
N PRO A 407 -4.35 8.93 1.18
CA PRO A 407 -4.99 9.84 2.15
C PRO A 407 -6.39 10.33 1.71
N ASP A 408 -7.05 9.55 0.89
CA ASP A 408 -8.30 9.87 0.22
C ASP A 408 -9.53 9.51 1.07
N HIS A 409 -10.28 10.52 1.50
CA HIS A 409 -11.56 10.38 2.18
C HIS A 409 -12.77 10.28 1.23
N MET A 410 -12.56 9.87 -0.04
CA MET A 410 -13.54 9.83 -1.13
C MET A 410 -13.96 11.22 -1.63
N ASP A 411 -13.23 12.26 -1.29
CA ASP A 411 -13.49 13.65 -1.64
C ASP A 411 -12.43 14.25 -2.60
N ILE A 412 -11.36 13.50 -2.89
CA ILE A 412 -10.35 13.88 -3.89
C ILE A 412 -10.99 13.97 -5.27
N LYS A 413 -10.81 15.10 -5.93
CA LYS A 413 -11.32 15.37 -7.27
C LYS A 413 -10.29 14.91 -8.31
N ASP A 414 -10.77 14.67 -9.54
CA ASP A 414 -9.90 14.21 -10.63
C ASP A 414 -8.69 15.13 -10.87
N GLN A 415 -8.88 16.44 -10.75
CA GLN A 415 -7.79 17.41 -10.87
C GLN A 415 -6.71 17.31 -9.79
N ASP A 416 -7.06 16.83 -8.58
CA ASP A 416 -6.15 16.72 -7.45
C ASP A 416 -5.12 15.61 -7.69
N PHE A 417 -5.47 14.60 -8.50
CA PHE A 417 -4.55 13.55 -8.94
C PHE A 417 -3.41 14.08 -9.83
N ASN A 418 -3.53 15.29 -10.38
CA ASN A 418 -2.45 15.93 -11.14
C ASN A 418 -1.39 16.60 -10.25
N THR A 419 -1.59 16.59 -8.92
CA THR A 419 -0.59 17.08 -7.95
C THR A 419 0.72 16.35 -8.15
N GLN A 420 1.82 17.12 -8.20
CA GLN A 420 3.16 16.53 -8.33
C GLN A 420 3.64 15.99 -6.99
N THR A 421 4.20 14.80 -7.04
CA THR A 421 4.92 14.14 -5.95
C THR A 421 6.39 14.00 -6.32
N TYR A 422 7.20 13.49 -5.39
CA TYR A 422 8.60 13.18 -5.65
C TYR A 422 8.82 12.17 -6.80
N LEU A 423 7.86 11.28 -7.04
CA LEU A 423 7.91 10.23 -8.06
C LEU A 423 6.98 10.47 -9.27
N GLY A 424 6.54 11.70 -9.51
CA GLY A 424 5.64 12.05 -10.61
C GLY A 424 4.27 12.50 -10.14
N SER A 425 3.23 12.39 -10.98
CA SER A 425 1.89 12.79 -10.57
C SER A 425 1.36 11.90 -9.45
N PHE A 426 0.49 12.45 -8.60
CA PHE A 426 -0.20 11.64 -7.59
C PHE A 426 -1.05 10.53 -8.21
N ARG A 427 -1.59 10.74 -9.43
CA ARG A 427 -2.30 9.71 -10.21
C ARG A 427 -1.43 8.49 -10.47
N ARG A 428 -0.16 8.69 -10.83
CA ARG A 428 0.79 7.62 -11.16
C ARG A 428 1.10 6.72 -9.96
N VAL A 429 1.14 7.28 -8.75
CA VAL A 429 1.67 6.61 -7.56
C VAL A 429 0.66 6.41 -6.43
N HIS A 430 -0.58 6.85 -6.62
CA HIS A 430 -1.61 6.95 -5.58
C HIS A 430 -1.73 5.69 -4.69
N ASN A 431 -1.84 4.51 -5.31
CA ASN A 431 -2.07 3.27 -4.57
C ASN A 431 -0.84 2.78 -3.76
N ALA A 432 0.34 3.37 -3.97
CA ALA A 432 1.53 3.11 -3.17
C ALA A 432 1.71 4.08 -1.98
N PHE A 433 0.82 5.07 -1.80
CA PHE A 433 0.91 6.04 -0.71
C PHE A 433 0.96 5.36 0.67
N PRO A 434 0.05 4.42 1.01
CA PRO A 434 0.11 3.73 2.29
C PRO A 434 1.42 2.97 2.51
N LEU A 435 1.90 2.30 1.47
CA LEU A 435 3.16 1.56 1.51
C LEU A 435 4.34 2.49 1.85
N MET A 436 4.44 3.63 1.18
CA MET A 436 5.57 4.55 1.35
C MET A 436 5.52 5.28 2.70
N SER A 437 4.32 5.62 3.19
CA SER A 437 4.12 6.19 4.51
C SER A 437 4.53 5.20 5.61
N ASN A 438 4.03 3.96 5.53
CA ASN A 438 4.35 2.89 6.48
C ASN A 438 5.83 2.49 6.44
N LYS A 439 6.42 2.41 5.23
CA LYS A 439 7.85 2.15 5.04
C LYS A 439 8.70 3.15 5.81
N GLY A 440 8.35 4.45 5.72
CA GLY A 440 9.05 5.49 6.46
C GLY A 440 9.06 5.24 7.97
N VAL A 441 7.90 4.95 8.55
CA VAL A 441 7.80 4.66 10.00
C VAL A 441 8.55 3.37 10.36
N TYR A 442 8.37 2.29 9.60
CA TYR A 442 8.99 1.01 9.86
C TYR A 442 10.52 1.09 9.84
N GLU A 443 11.10 1.60 8.76
CA GLU A 443 12.55 1.65 8.57
C GLU A 443 13.24 2.54 9.64
N HIS A 444 12.65 3.69 9.92
CA HIS A 444 13.21 4.61 10.92
C HIS A 444 13.10 4.08 12.35
N GLN A 445 11.98 3.44 12.71
CA GLN A 445 11.86 2.84 14.03
C GLN A 445 12.84 1.66 14.18
N ARG A 446 12.99 0.81 13.16
CA ARG A 446 13.98 -0.27 13.17
C ARG A 446 15.42 0.24 13.29
N ALA A 447 15.73 1.37 12.64
CA ALA A 447 17.04 2.03 12.79
C ALA A 447 17.22 2.67 14.18
N THR A 448 16.13 3.09 14.83
CA THR A 448 16.17 3.71 16.16
C THR A 448 16.40 2.69 17.28
N THR A 449 15.80 1.50 17.19
CA THR A 449 15.94 0.45 18.22
C THR A 449 15.72 -0.94 17.65
N SER A 450 16.48 -1.91 18.15
CA SER A 450 16.28 -3.34 17.93
C SER A 450 15.44 -4.01 19.03
N ASP A 451 15.19 -3.31 20.14
CA ASP A 451 14.60 -3.89 21.34
C ASP A 451 13.09 -4.10 21.25
N LYS A 452 12.45 -3.38 20.31
CA LYS A 452 11.01 -3.46 20.07
C LYS A 452 10.73 -3.97 18.65
N ARG A 453 9.73 -4.83 18.52
CA ARG A 453 9.17 -5.18 17.21
C ARG A 453 8.33 -4.02 16.68
N VAL A 454 8.30 -3.87 15.35
CA VAL A 454 7.54 -2.83 14.66
C VAL A 454 6.45 -3.50 13.83
#